data_0dcef70d2b4b3179cea680eef5539b0c
#
_entry.id   0dcef70d2b4b3179cea680eef5539b0c
#
_cell.length_a   1.000
_cell.length_b   1.000
_cell.length_c   1.000
_cell.angle_alpha   90.00
_cell.angle_beta   90.00
_cell.angle_gamma   90.00
#
_symmetry.space_group_name_H-M   'P 1'
#
loop_
_entity.id
_entity.type
_entity.pdbx_description
1 polymer ?
#
loop_
_entity_poly.entity_id
_entity_poly.type
_entity_poly.pdbx_seq_one_letter_code
_entity_poly.pdbx_strand_id
1 'polypeptide(L)'
;MSGSALAEAVAKYRVSVADLTVSDSVSAKNRKCVLESSLVSNIENAIRNGRKFELLTRRADALAEIRKEQEFAKSGLTAADAAAEGQLSNAQSVIKVTVESFNFGRSASKVPNLEGKYKVSDNASISMSVQILDTTKGTVVGAFPVKASSSSGTSVSNGIGSPSRAILDQALERAAGNLANQLSDTIFPITVIQAKGKRLWVNRGNDSGMKQGETFIVYEPGEDLIDPQTGENLGSAEMEAGVAKVVRVNPKVTILELTKGEPDSIGQGFILRRPVK
;
A
#
# COMPACT_ATOMS: atom_id res chain seq x y z
N MET A 1 26.68 10.55 -36.72
CA MET A 1 25.59 9.57 -36.54
C MET A 1 25.47 9.30 -35.05
N SER A 2 24.60 10.05 -34.38
CA SER A 2 24.33 9.87 -32.96
C SER A 2 23.11 8.96 -32.82
N GLY A 3 23.38 7.69 -32.51
CA GLY A 3 22.33 6.73 -32.15
C GLY A 3 21.75 7.08 -30.82
N SER A 4 20.54 7.61 -30.80
CA SER A 4 19.71 7.70 -29.61
C SER A 4 19.31 6.28 -29.20
N ALA A 5 19.99 5.71 -28.23
CA ALA A 5 19.51 4.50 -27.55
C ALA A 5 18.21 4.87 -26.83
N LEU A 6 17.07 4.48 -27.39
CA LEU A 6 15.80 4.44 -26.69
C LEU A 6 16.01 3.54 -25.46
N ALA A 7 16.02 4.13 -24.26
CA ALA A 7 16.03 3.37 -23.04
C ALA A 7 14.76 2.49 -23.06
N GLU A 8 14.94 1.19 -23.19
CA GLU A 8 13.89 0.20 -23.10
C GLU A 8 13.15 0.43 -21.78
N ALA A 9 11.87 0.74 -21.86
CA ALA A 9 11.05 0.97 -20.68
C ALA A 9 10.99 -0.33 -19.88
N VAL A 10 11.63 -0.38 -18.72
CA VAL A 10 11.59 -1.54 -17.82
C VAL A 10 10.13 -1.87 -17.55
N ALA A 11 9.73 -3.07 -17.91
CA ALA A 11 8.36 -3.54 -17.73
C ALA A 11 8.00 -3.47 -16.24
N LYS A 12 6.87 -2.81 -15.93
CA LYS A 12 6.40 -2.68 -14.56
C LYS A 12 6.00 -4.04 -13.99
N TYR A 13 6.20 -4.20 -12.69
CA TYR A 13 5.77 -5.40 -11.97
C TYR A 13 4.24 -5.49 -11.97
N ARG A 14 3.68 -6.59 -12.46
CA ARG A 14 2.24 -6.79 -12.66
C ARG A 14 1.60 -7.40 -11.43
N VAL A 15 0.61 -6.69 -10.87
CA VAL A 15 -0.15 -7.14 -9.70
C VAL A 15 -1.64 -7.10 -9.98
N SER A 16 -2.39 -7.93 -9.27
CA SER A 16 -3.85 -7.83 -9.19
C SER A 16 -4.30 -7.88 -7.74
N VAL A 17 -5.41 -7.26 -7.44
CA VAL A 17 -6.07 -7.34 -6.13
C VAL A 17 -7.17 -8.38 -6.22
N ALA A 18 -7.15 -9.37 -5.31
CA ALA A 18 -8.21 -10.35 -5.17
C ALA A 18 -9.45 -9.72 -4.52
N ASP A 19 -10.57 -10.44 -4.57
CA ASP A 19 -11.77 -10.02 -3.86
C ASP A 19 -11.51 -9.85 -2.36
N LEU A 20 -12.10 -8.80 -1.80
CA LEU A 20 -11.97 -8.46 -0.38
C LEU A 20 -12.65 -9.51 0.49
N THR A 21 -11.91 -10.06 1.44
CA THR A 21 -12.46 -10.96 2.45
C THR A 21 -12.68 -10.18 3.75
N VAL A 22 -13.80 -10.41 4.43
CA VAL A 22 -14.10 -9.82 5.74
C VAL A 22 -14.23 -10.94 6.76
N SER A 23 -13.42 -10.88 7.82
CA SER A 23 -13.41 -11.87 8.91
C SER A 23 -14.77 -12.00 9.59
N ASP A 24 -15.09 -13.20 10.07
CA ASP A 24 -16.32 -13.46 10.82
C ASP A 24 -16.38 -12.73 12.17
N SER A 25 -15.24 -12.28 12.69
CA SER A 25 -15.16 -11.44 13.88
C SER A 25 -15.77 -10.05 13.70
N VAL A 26 -15.92 -9.57 12.43
CA VAL A 26 -16.54 -8.29 12.13
C VAL A 26 -18.07 -8.42 12.19
N SER A 27 -18.74 -7.57 12.97
CA SER A 27 -20.20 -7.60 13.12
C SER A 27 -20.90 -7.45 11.76
N ALA A 28 -22.11 -8.05 11.62
CA ALA A 28 -22.85 -8.04 10.36
C ALA A 28 -23.09 -6.62 9.80
N LYS A 29 -23.41 -5.65 10.69
CA LYS A 29 -23.57 -4.23 10.32
C LYS A 29 -22.28 -3.66 9.75
N ASN A 30 -21.17 -3.87 10.41
CA ASN A 30 -19.87 -3.36 9.98
C ASN A 30 -19.36 -4.08 8.73
N ARG A 31 -19.61 -5.39 8.59
CA ARG A 31 -19.30 -6.16 7.38
C ARG A 31 -20.02 -5.57 6.15
N LYS A 32 -21.32 -5.30 6.24
CA LYS A 32 -22.09 -4.65 5.19
C LYS A 32 -21.48 -3.28 4.83
N CYS A 33 -21.15 -2.46 5.84
CA CYS A 33 -20.54 -1.15 5.64
C CYS A 33 -19.19 -1.24 4.90
N VAL A 34 -18.34 -2.22 5.21
CA VAL A 34 -17.06 -2.45 4.52
C VAL A 34 -17.27 -2.89 3.08
N LEU A 35 -18.14 -3.86 2.85
CA LEU A 35 -18.39 -4.40 1.51
C LEU A 35 -19.03 -3.37 0.56
N GLU A 36 -19.86 -2.48 1.09
CA GLU A 36 -20.46 -1.35 0.35
C GLU A 36 -19.55 -0.13 0.27
N SER A 37 -18.35 -0.20 0.87
CA SER A 37 -17.40 0.91 0.88
C SER A 37 -16.55 0.96 -0.40
N SER A 38 -15.88 2.10 -0.57
CA SER A 38 -14.91 2.31 -1.64
C SER A 38 -13.53 1.69 -1.37
N LEU A 39 -13.39 0.79 -0.37
CA LEU A 39 -12.08 0.29 0.08
C LEU A 39 -11.26 -0.35 -1.05
N VAL A 40 -11.86 -1.25 -1.83
CA VAL A 40 -11.16 -1.91 -2.95
C VAL A 40 -10.68 -0.89 -3.97
N SER A 41 -11.56 0.04 -4.38
CA SER A 41 -11.23 1.10 -5.32
C SER A 41 -10.13 2.02 -4.78
N ASN A 42 -10.14 2.33 -3.48
CA ASN A 42 -9.08 3.12 -2.85
C ASN A 42 -7.75 2.37 -2.86
N ILE A 43 -7.74 1.04 -2.61
CA ILE A 43 -6.53 0.20 -2.69
C ILE A 43 -5.99 0.19 -4.12
N GLU A 44 -6.83 -0.07 -5.11
CA GLU A 44 -6.46 -0.08 -6.52
C GLU A 44 -5.87 1.28 -6.96
N ASN A 45 -6.52 2.37 -6.56
CA ASN A 45 -6.05 3.73 -6.86
C ASN A 45 -4.71 4.04 -6.17
N ALA A 46 -4.55 3.64 -4.90
CA ALA A 46 -3.30 3.85 -4.17
C ALA A 46 -2.12 3.10 -4.81
N ILE A 47 -2.33 1.83 -5.22
CA ILE A 47 -1.32 1.03 -5.93
C ILE A 47 -0.97 1.68 -7.28
N ARG A 48 -1.97 2.13 -8.04
CA ARG A 48 -1.77 2.79 -9.35
C ARG A 48 -1.01 4.10 -9.21
N ASN A 49 -1.34 4.90 -8.21
CA ASN A 49 -0.71 6.21 -7.96
C ASN A 49 0.77 6.06 -7.57
N GLY A 50 1.18 4.95 -6.97
CA GLY A 50 2.56 4.62 -6.66
C GLY A 50 3.45 4.38 -7.90
N ARG A 51 2.88 4.26 -9.11
CA ARG A 51 3.54 4.16 -10.43
C ARG A 51 4.56 3.02 -10.59
N LYS A 52 4.74 2.17 -9.60
CA LYS A 52 5.70 1.05 -9.62
C LYS A 52 5.12 -0.22 -10.18
N PHE A 53 3.80 -0.32 -10.10
CA PHE A 53 3.04 -1.49 -10.49
C PHE A 53 2.21 -1.22 -11.75
N GLU A 54 2.02 -2.25 -12.54
CA GLU A 54 0.95 -2.36 -13.51
C GLU A 54 -0.19 -3.14 -12.84
N LEU A 55 -1.29 -2.45 -12.55
CA LEU A 55 -2.44 -3.05 -11.89
C LEU A 55 -3.34 -3.71 -12.94
N LEU A 56 -3.50 -5.01 -12.83
CA LEU A 56 -4.40 -5.80 -13.67
C LEU A 56 -5.73 -6.00 -12.95
N THR A 57 -6.83 -5.69 -13.63
CA THR A 57 -8.16 -5.98 -13.07
C THR A 57 -8.48 -7.48 -13.15
N ARG A 58 -9.06 -8.00 -12.07
CA ARG A 58 -9.62 -9.36 -11.99
C ARG A 58 -11.06 -9.34 -11.49
N ARG A 59 -11.64 -8.17 -11.35
CA ARG A 59 -13.02 -7.99 -10.92
C ARG A 59 -13.95 -8.48 -12.01
N ALA A 60 -14.99 -9.24 -11.63
CA ALA A 60 -15.91 -9.85 -12.55
C ALA A 60 -16.66 -8.83 -13.42
N ASP A 61 -17.06 -7.68 -12.84
CA ASP A 61 -17.71 -6.57 -13.54
C ASP A 61 -16.79 -5.98 -14.63
N ALA A 62 -15.55 -5.67 -14.29
CA ALA A 62 -14.58 -5.11 -15.24
C ALA A 62 -14.19 -6.12 -16.34
N LEU A 63 -14.05 -7.39 -16.00
CA LEU A 63 -13.76 -8.44 -16.99
C LEU A 63 -14.95 -8.64 -17.95
N ALA A 64 -16.19 -8.49 -17.47
CA ALA A 64 -17.38 -8.56 -18.32
C ALA A 64 -17.40 -7.41 -19.35
N GLU A 65 -17.05 -6.18 -18.95
CA GLU A 65 -16.95 -5.04 -19.86
C GLU A 65 -15.81 -5.23 -20.90
N ILE A 66 -14.64 -5.72 -20.46
CA ILE A 66 -13.53 -6.05 -21.38
C ILE A 66 -13.97 -7.09 -22.42
N ARG A 67 -14.69 -8.14 -22.01
CA ARG A 67 -15.20 -9.17 -22.95
C ARG A 67 -16.18 -8.59 -23.96
N LYS A 68 -17.11 -7.73 -23.53
CA LYS A 68 -18.01 -7.05 -24.45
C LYS A 68 -17.27 -6.23 -25.49
N GLU A 69 -16.22 -5.51 -25.08
CA GLU A 69 -15.40 -4.73 -25.99
C GLU A 69 -14.63 -5.63 -26.98
N GLN A 70 -14.13 -6.77 -26.51
CA GLN A 70 -13.46 -7.76 -27.38
C GLN A 70 -14.45 -8.39 -28.38
N GLU A 71 -15.69 -8.68 -27.97
CA GLU A 71 -16.76 -9.15 -28.84
C GLU A 71 -17.14 -8.08 -29.89
N PHE A 72 -17.25 -6.82 -29.46
CA PHE A 72 -17.50 -5.70 -30.38
C PHE A 72 -16.36 -5.52 -31.39
N ALA A 73 -15.11 -5.67 -30.96
CA ALA A 73 -13.95 -5.64 -31.86
C ALA A 73 -14.02 -6.71 -32.96
N LYS A 74 -14.57 -7.91 -32.66
CA LYS A 74 -14.78 -8.98 -33.65
C LYS A 74 -15.87 -8.68 -34.68
N SER A 75 -16.77 -7.76 -34.38
CA SER A 75 -17.87 -7.44 -35.31
C SER A 75 -17.44 -6.78 -36.63
N GLY A 76 -16.15 -6.44 -36.77
CA GLY A 76 -15.59 -5.79 -37.96
C GLY A 76 -15.95 -4.30 -38.10
N LEU A 77 -16.56 -3.71 -37.07
CA LEU A 77 -16.95 -2.30 -37.04
C LEU A 77 -15.83 -1.38 -36.51
N THR A 78 -14.71 -1.97 -36.08
CA THR A 78 -13.58 -1.26 -35.48
C THR A 78 -12.34 -1.32 -36.38
N ALA A 79 -11.40 -0.37 -36.18
CA ALA A 79 -10.14 -0.30 -36.94
C ALA A 79 -9.15 -1.44 -36.57
N ALA A 80 -8.05 -1.56 -37.32
CA ALA A 80 -7.07 -2.64 -37.22
C ALA A 80 -6.41 -2.85 -35.82
N ASP A 81 -6.47 -1.87 -34.93
CA ASP A 81 -5.93 -1.93 -33.55
C ASP A 81 -6.96 -2.46 -32.52
N ALA A 82 -7.95 -3.23 -32.97
CA ALA A 82 -8.98 -3.77 -32.13
C ALA A 82 -8.45 -4.71 -31.04
N ALA A 83 -9.10 -4.69 -29.86
CA ALA A 83 -8.74 -5.52 -28.71
C ALA A 83 -8.81 -7.02 -29.07
N ALA A 84 -7.67 -7.72 -29.01
CA ALA A 84 -7.59 -9.13 -29.31
C ALA A 84 -8.12 -10.00 -28.15
N GLU A 85 -8.94 -11.01 -28.47
CA GLU A 85 -9.46 -11.96 -27.49
C GLU A 85 -8.36 -12.85 -26.92
N GLY A 86 -8.45 -13.16 -25.62
CA GLY A 86 -7.57 -14.12 -24.96
C GLY A 86 -6.17 -13.61 -24.62
N GLN A 87 -5.84 -12.34 -24.89
CA GLN A 87 -4.52 -11.76 -24.61
C GLN A 87 -4.48 -10.94 -23.31
N LEU A 88 -5.19 -11.40 -22.25
CA LEU A 88 -5.07 -10.77 -20.95
C LEU A 88 -3.71 -11.11 -20.31
N SER A 89 -2.96 -10.08 -19.93
CA SER A 89 -1.70 -10.24 -19.22
C SER A 89 -1.89 -10.99 -17.89
N ASN A 90 -0.94 -11.85 -17.53
CA ASN A 90 -0.95 -12.51 -16.23
C ASN A 90 -0.32 -11.61 -15.17
N ALA A 91 -0.93 -11.53 -13.99
CA ALA A 91 -0.31 -10.91 -12.82
C ALA A 91 0.87 -11.77 -12.35
N GLN A 92 1.95 -11.15 -11.92
CA GLN A 92 3.08 -11.84 -11.26
C GLN A 92 2.76 -12.12 -9.79
N SER A 93 1.97 -11.23 -9.17
CA SER A 93 1.46 -11.46 -7.82
C SER A 93 0.00 -11.06 -7.68
N VAL A 94 -0.70 -11.80 -6.82
CA VAL A 94 -2.06 -11.51 -6.37
C VAL A 94 -2.00 -11.02 -4.92
N ILE A 95 -2.65 -9.88 -4.67
CA ILE A 95 -2.73 -9.26 -3.36
C ILE A 95 -4.05 -9.68 -2.74
N LYS A 96 -4.01 -10.49 -1.69
CA LYS A 96 -5.17 -10.91 -0.91
C LYS A 96 -5.29 -10.03 0.31
N VAL A 97 -6.47 -9.41 0.51
CA VAL A 97 -6.76 -8.52 1.62
C VAL A 97 -7.89 -9.10 2.46
N THR A 98 -7.65 -9.27 3.75
CA THR A 98 -8.65 -9.70 4.73
C THR A 98 -8.85 -8.60 5.77
N VAL A 99 -10.08 -8.11 5.92
CA VAL A 99 -10.44 -7.16 6.98
C VAL A 99 -10.68 -7.93 8.27
N GLU A 100 -9.79 -7.76 9.25
CA GLU A 100 -9.84 -8.43 10.55
C GLU A 100 -10.72 -7.71 11.56
N SER A 101 -10.68 -6.38 11.54
CA SER A 101 -11.54 -5.56 12.38
C SER A 101 -11.93 -4.27 11.68
N PHE A 102 -13.13 -3.80 11.97
CA PHE A 102 -13.66 -2.55 11.45
C PHE A 102 -14.62 -1.93 12.44
N ASN A 103 -14.43 -0.65 12.72
CA ASN A 103 -15.33 0.15 13.52
C ASN A 103 -15.61 1.49 12.83
N PHE A 104 -16.88 1.85 12.78
CA PHE A 104 -17.34 3.16 12.35
C PHE A 104 -18.53 3.58 13.17
N GLY A 105 -18.42 4.73 13.83
CA GLY A 105 -19.48 5.19 14.72
C GLY A 105 -19.25 6.57 15.31
N ARG A 106 -20.24 7.01 16.05
CA ARG A 106 -20.24 8.25 16.84
C ARG A 106 -20.33 7.94 18.31
N SER A 107 -19.41 8.49 19.07
CA SER A 107 -19.52 8.59 20.53
C SER A 107 -20.25 9.88 20.90
N ALA A 108 -21.17 9.82 21.84
CA ALA A 108 -21.92 10.97 22.30
C ALA A 108 -22.08 10.96 23.81
N SER A 109 -21.92 12.10 24.47
CA SER A 109 -22.20 12.32 25.89
C SER A 109 -22.95 13.63 26.09
N LYS A 110 -23.92 13.67 27.03
CA LYS A 110 -24.66 14.90 27.32
C LYS A 110 -23.71 15.97 27.88
N VAL A 111 -23.94 17.22 27.49
CA VAL A 111 -23.24 18.37 28.10
C VAL A 111 -23.96 18.72 29.40
N PRO A 112 -23.28 18.72 30.58
CA PRO A 112 -23.89 19.13 31.84
C PRO A 112 -24.52 20.52 31.71
N ASN A 113 -25.71 20.69 32.31
CA ASN A 113 -26.45 21.95 32.38
C ASN A 113 -26.86 22.58 31.04
N LEU A 114 -26.77 21.84 29.94
CA LEU A 114 -27.23 22.29 28.61
C LEU A 114 -28.17 21.23 28.02
N GLU A 115 -29.50 21.52 28.09
CA GLU A 115 -30.50 20.61 27.58
C GLU A 115 -30.37 20.45 26.05
N GLY A 116 -30.51 19.21 25.56
CA GLY A 116 -30.42 18.91 24.13
C GLY A 116 -29.02 19.03 23.50
N LYS A 117 -27.98 19.39 24.27
CA LYS A 117 -26.60 19.50 23.80
C LYS A 117 -25.77 18.25 24.12
N TYR A 118 -25.00 17.80 23.15
CA TYR A 118 -24.14 16.63 23.26
C TYR A 118 -22.73 16.95 22.80
N LYS A 119 -21.73 16.46 23.52
CA LYS A 119 -20.36 16.32 23.02
C LYS A 119 -20.34 15.09 22.11
N VAL A 120 -19.98 15.26 20.86
CA VAL A 120 -19.93 14.18 19.87
C VAL A 120 -18.54 14.06 19.26
N SER A 121 -18.15 12.82 18.95
CA SER A 121 -16.90 12.52 18.23
C SER A 121 -17.13 11.34 17.31
N ASP A 122 -16.79 11.49 16.04
CA ASP A 122 -16.87 10.43 15.04
C ASP A 122 -15.52 9.72 14.93
N ASN A 123 -15.57 8.41 14.88
CA ASN A 123 -14.38 7.57 14.80
C ASN A 123 -14.57 6.50 13.73
N ALA A 124 -13.51 6.26 12.98
CA ALA A 124 -13.41 5.11 12.08
C ALA A 124 -12.04 4.45 12.29
N SER A 125 -12.02 3.13 12.33
CA SER A 125 -10.79 2.34 12.40
C SER A 125 -10.93 1.05 11.61
N ILE A 126 -9.84 0.65 10.96
CA ILE A 126 -9.76 -0.58 10.20
C ILE A 126 -8.41 -1.27 10.46
N SER A 127 -8.45 -2.60 10.60
CA SER A 127 -7.27 -3.45 10.60
C SER A 127 -7.44 -4.53 9.55
N MET A 128 -6.42 -4.72 8.73
CA MET A 128 -6.40 -5.67 7.63
C MET A 128 -5.13 -6.52 7.70
N SER A 129 -5.24 -7.75 7.25
CA SER A 129 -4.12 -8.64 6.93
C SER A 129 -3.97 -8.67 5.41
N VAL A 130 -2.76 -8.48 4.93
CA VAL A 130 -2.42 -8.47 3.50
C VAL A 130 -1.42 -9.58 3.23
N GLN A 131 -1.69 -10.40 2.21
CA GLN A 131 -0.78 -11.44 1.71
C GLN A 131 -0.47 -11.18 0.23
N ILE A 132 0.79 -11.34 -0.14
CA ILE A 132 1.27 -11.27 -1.52
C ILE A 132 1.56 -12.68 -1.97
N LEU A 133 0.82 -13.14 -2.97
CA LEU A 133 0.92 -14.50 -3.51
C LEU A 133 1.65 -14.44 -4.86
N ASP A 134 2.75 -15.21 -5.01
CA ASP A 134 3.40 -15.44 -6.31
C ASP A 134 2.51 -16.34 -7.16
N THR A 135 2.12 -15.89 -8.33
CA THR A 135 1.22 -16.67 -9.20
C THR A 135 1.92 -17.80 -9.94
N THR A 136 3.25 -17.74 -10.06
CA THR A 136 4.05 -18.76 -10.75
C THR A 136 4.37 -19.93 -9.81
N LYS A 137 4.77 -19.60 -8.57
CA LYS A 137 5.17 -20.60 -7.57
C LYS A 137 4.02 -21.03 -6.66
N GLY A 138 2.93 -20.25 -6.58
CA GLY A 138 1.83 -20.47 -5.64
C GLY A 138 2.20 -20.24 -4.17
N THR A 139 3.30 -19.53 -3.90
CA THR A 139 3.82 -19.27 -2.56
C THR A 139 3.46 -17.89 -2.06
N VAL A 140 3.48 -17.69 -0.73
CA VAL A 140 3.35 -16.37 -0.10
C VAL A 140 4.71 -15.70 -0.11
N VAL A 141 4.86 -14.62 -0.89
CA VAL A 141 6.10 -13.81 -0.98
C VAL A 141 6.25 -12.90 0.22
N GLY A 142 5.14 -12.44 0.78
CA GLY A 142 5.13 -11.56 1.94
C GLY A 142 3.74 -11.44 2.54
N ALA A 143 3.71 -11.14 3.84
CA ALA A 143 2.49 -10.86 4.58
C ALA A 143 2.74 -9.74 5.58
N PHE A 144 1.78 -8.82 5.74
CA PHE A 144 1.90 -7.72 6.68
C PHE A 144 0.54 -7.22 7.15
N PRO A 145 0.44 -6.71 8.40
CA PRO A 145 -0.76 -6.05 8.87
C PRO A 145 -0.82 -4.59 8.42
N VAL A 146 -2.04 -4.11 8.16
CA VAL A 146 -2.31 -2.70 7.87
C VAL A 146 -3.35 -2.20 8.85
N LYS A 147 -3.05 -1.10 9.53
CA LYS A 147 -3.98 -0.43 10.45
C LYS A 147 -4.12 1.03 10.05
N ALA A 148 -5.34 1.54 10.14
CA ALA A 148 -5.62 2.95 9.95
C ALA A 148 -6.81 3.39 10.80
N SER A 149 -6.79 4.66 11.20
CA SER A 149 -7.89 5.28 11.93
C SER A 149 -8.05 6.75 11.54
N SER A 150 -9.25 7.26 11.75
CA SER A 150 -9.58 8.68 11.64
C SER A 150 -10.57 9.08 12.71
N SER A 151 -10.51 10.33 13.16
CA SER A 151 -11.42 10.89 14.16
C SER A 151 -11.72 12.36 13.81
N SER A 152 -12.95 12.79 14.06
CA SER A 152 -13.37 14.18 13.88
C SER A 152 -12.87 15.13 14.97
N GLY A 153 -12.28 14.59 16.04
CA GLY A 153 -12.16 15.33 17.30
C GLY A 153 -13.52 15.46 18.00
N THR A 154 -13.58 16.27 19.08
CA THR A 154 -14.80 16.49 19.86
C THR A 154 -15.45 17.81 19.49
N SER A 155 -16.75 17.80 19.22
CA SER A 155 -17.58 18.98 18.97
C SER A 155 -18.87 18.96 19.79
N VAL A 156 -19.56 20.09 19.90
CA VAL A 156 -20.87 20.18 20.55
C VAL A 156 -21.94 20.27 19.49
N SER A 157 -22.96 19.41 19.59
CA SER A 157 -24.06 19.30 18.63
C SER A 157 -25.43 19.36 19.31
N ASN A 158 -26.44 19.79 18.54
CA ASN A 158 -27.86 19.70 18.95
C ASN A 158 -28.34 18.27 18.61
N GLY A 159 -28.35 17.39 19.60
CA GLY A 159 -28.66 15.97 19.40
C GLY A 159 -27.46 15.12 18.97
N ILE A 160 -27.65 13.81 18.89
CA ILE A 160 -26.58 12.85 18.62
C ILE A 160 -26.27 12.77 17.12
N GLY A 161 -27.28 12.72 16.27
CA GLY A 161 -27.10 12.60 14.81
C GLY A 161 -26.38 11.30 14.38
N SER A 162 -26.00 11.23 13.11
CA SER A 162 -25.23 10.12 12.53
C SER A 162 -23.75 10.48 12.39
N PRO A 163 -22.83 9.50 12.38
CA PRO A 163 -21.41 9.75 12.15
C PRO A 163 -21.16 10.27 10.71
N SER A 164 -20.15 11.12 10.57
CA SER A 164 -19.75 11.69 9.28
C SER A 164 -19.04 10.66 8.40
N ARG A 165 -19.54 10.43 7.19
CA ARG A 165 -18.88 9.56 6.22
C ARG A 165 -17.48 10.03 5.85
N ALA A 166 -17.19 11.32 5.89
CA ALA A 166 -15.85 11.84 5.62
C ALA A 166 -14.77 11.23 6.55
N ILE A 167 -15.13 10.92 7.81
CA ILE A 167 -14.21 10.25 8.75
C ILE A 167 -13.97 8.80 8.34
N LEU A 168 -14.99 8.11 7.84
CA LEU A 168 -14.84 6.78 7.28
C LEU A 168 -13.92 6.81 6.05
N ASP A 169 -14.23 7.68 5.08
CA ASP A 169 -13.48 7.78 3.82
C ASP A 169 -11.99 8.09 4.09
N GLN A 170 -11.69 9.00 5.01
CA GLN A 170 -10.31 9.28 5.44
C GLN A 170 -9.60 8.06 6.04
N ALA A 171 -10.30 7.24 6.83
CA ALA A 171 -9.70 6.02 7.39
C ALA A 171 -9.40 4.99 6.30
N LEU A 172 -10.31 4.82 5.33
CA LEU A 172 -10.16 3.90 4.20
C LEU A 172 -9.03 4.35 3.25
N GLU A 173 -8.94 5.65 2.94
CA GLU A 173 -7.86 6.22 2.13
C GLU A 173 -6.49 6.03 2.81
N ARG A 174 -6.39 6.28 4.11
CA ARG A 174 -5.17 6.02 4.89
C ARG A 174 -4.79 4.54 4.87
N ALA A 175 -5.77 3.65 5.04
CA ALA A 175 -5.53 2.21 4.98
C ALA A 175 -5.00 1.78 3.62
N ALA A 176 -5.62 2.25 2.54
CA ALA A 176 -5.20 1.99 1.17
C ALA A 176 -3.78 2.51 0.88
N GLY A 177 -3.47 3.74 1.30
CA GLY A 177 -2.13 4.33 1.18
C GLY A 177 -1.07 3.55 1.95
N ASN A 178 -1.37 3.15 3.20
CA ASN A 178 -0.47 2.33 4.01
C ASN A 178 -0.20 0.97 3.36
N LEU A 179 -1.24 0.32 2.80
CA LEU A 179 -1.12 -0.93 2.08
C LEU A 179 -0.21 -0.77 0.86
N ALA A 180 -0.47 0.22 0.01
CA ALA A 180 0.32 0.47 -1.20
C ALA A 180 1.79 0.75 -0.90
N ASN A 181 2.08 1.49 0.19
CA ASN A 181 3.44 1.77 0.64
C ASN A 181 4.14 0.48 1.11
N GLN A 182 3.50 -0.32 1.98
CA GLN A 182 4.07 -1.57 2.48
C GLN A 182 4.25 -2.60 1.36
N LEU A 183 3.29 -2.70 0.42
CA LEU A 183 3.41 -3.52 -0.78
C LEU A 183 4.65 -3.13 -1.59
N SER A 184 4.82 -1.81 -1.83
CA SER A 184 5.99 -1.29 -2.53
C SER A 184 7.29 -1.60 -1.81
N ASP A 185 7.32 -1.48 -0.49
CA ASP A 185 8.53 -1.71 0.30
C ASP A 185 8.88 -3.20 0.40
N THR A 186 7.87 -4.08 0.31
CA THR A 186 8.07 -5.55 0.31
C THR A 186 8.61 -6.03 -1.04
N ILE A 187 8.02 -5.60 -2.16
CA ILE A 187 8.44 -6.04 -3.50
C ILE A 187 9.69 -5.31 -3.98
N PHE A 188 9.81 -4.05 -3.65
CA PHE A 188 10.94 -3.18 -4.00
C PHE A 188 11.50 -2.55 -2.73
N PRO A 189 12.51 -3.11 -2.08
CA PRO A 189 13.11 -2.52 -0.89
C PRO A 189 13.56 -1.08 -1.10
N ILE A 190 13.47 -0.27 -0.05
CA ILE A 190 14.04 1.08 -0.07
C ILE A 190 15.55 0.93 0.03
N THR A 191 16.26 1.38 -1.00
CA THR A 191 17.70 1.12 -1.12
C THR A 191 18.46 2.44 -1.16
N VAL A 192 19.62 2.49 -0.46
CA VAL A 192 20.59 3.58 -0.56
C VAL A 192 21.24 3.54 -1.94
N ILE A 193 21.06 4.60 -2.72
CA ILE A 193 21.69 4.76 -4.04
C ILE A 193 23.02 5.51 -3.94
N GLN A 194 23.18 6.33 -2.89
CA GLN A 194 24.40 7.06 -2.61
C GLN A 194 24.46 7.41 -1.11
N ALA A 195 25.66 7.31 -0.51
CA ALA A 195 25.95 7.82 0.81
C ALA A 195 27.11 8.82 0.72
N LYS A 196 27.05 9.93 1.47
CA LYS A 196 28.13 10.90 1.59
C LYS A 196 28.10 11.52 2.99
N GLY A 197 29.04 11.10 3.83
CA GLY A 197 29.02 11.41 5.25
C GLY A 197 27.67 11.01 5.86
N LYS A 198 27.03 11.87 6.61
CA LYS A 198 25.72 11.57 7.23
C LYS A 198 24.53 11.61 6.28
N ARG A 199 24.70 11.95 4.99
CA ARG A 199 23.60 12.04 4.04
C ARG A 199 23.44 10.78 3.21
N LEU A 200 22.21 10.27 3.16
CA LEU A 200 21.82 9.09 2.39
C LEU A 200 20.79 9.50 1.35
N TRP A 201 21.00 9.11 0.10
CA TRP A 201 20.03 9.24 -0.99
C TRP A 201 19.44 7.87 -1.26
N VAL A 202 18.09 7.79 -1.30
CA VAL A 202 17.39 6.52 -1.52
C VAL A 202 16.52 6.56 -2.78
N ASN A 203 16.26 5.37 -3.34
CA ASN A 203 15.48 5.13 -4.56
C ASN A 203 13.96 5.39 -4.39
N ARG A 204 13.56 6.33 -3.54
CA ARG A 204 12.17 6.69 -3.25
C ARG A 204 11.97 8.19 -3.41
N GLY A 205 10.82 8.58 -3.97
CA GLY A 205 10.42 9.96 -4.14
C GLY A 205 9.05 10.27 -3.51
N ASN A 206 8.40 11.31 -4.00
CA ASN A 206 7.09 11.76 -3.53
C ASN A 206 5.99 10.69 -3.60
N ASP A 207 6.13 9.72 -4.50
CA ASP A 207 5.20 8.61 -4.75
C ASP A 207 5.29 7.49 -3.72
N SER A 208 6.25 7.55 -2.79
CA SER A 208 6.52 6.51 -1.81
C SER A 208 5.79 6.67 -0.48
N GLY A 209 5.06 7.77 -0.30
CA GLY A 209 4.45 8.13 0.97
C GLY A 209 5.43 8.52 2.07
N MET A 210 6.74 8.65 1.78
CA MET A 210 7.73 9.15 2.73
C MET A 210 7.44 10.60 3.10
N LYS A 211 7.57 10.93 4.38
CA LYS A 211 7.32 12.27 4.89
C LYS A 211 8.59 12.84 5.54
N GLN A 212 8.79 14.15 5.42
CA GLN A 212 9.85 14.84 6.14
C GLN A 212 9.71 14.59 7.64
N GLY A 213 10.82 14.28 8.30
CA GLY A 213 10.87 13.94 9.72
C GLY A 213 10.59 12.48 10.05
N GLU A 214 10.18 11.66 9.10
CA GLU A 214 9.99 10.21 9.26
C GLU A 214 11.36 9.53 9.48
N THR A 215 11.37 8.49 10.35
CA THR A 215 12.59 7.77 10.73
C THR A 215 12.58 6.38 10.10
N PHE A 216 13.75 5.93 9.65
CA PHE A 216 13.99 4.61 9.08
C PHE A 216 15.20 3.95 9.76
N ILE A 217 15.14 2.62 9.88
CA ILE A 217 16.27 1.81 10.29
C ILE A 217 17.03 1.43 9.02
N VAL A 218 18.35 1.58 9.06
CA VAL A 218 19.25 1.25 7.95
C VAL A 218 19.87 -0.11 8.24
N TYR A 219 19.76 -1.02 7.27
CA TYR A 219 20.30 -2.37 7.35
C TYR A 219 21.37 -2.56 6.30
N GLU A 220 22.44 -3.22 6.69
CA GLU A 220 23.39 -3.81 5.77
C GLU A 220 22.80 -5.09 5.18
N PRO A 221 22.73 -5.23 3.84
CA PRO A 221 22.25 -6.46 3.23
C PRO A 221 23.25 -7.58 3.47
N GLY A 222 22.78 -8.71 3.99
CA GLY A 222 23.57 -9.91 4.16
C GLY A 222 23.28 -10.96 3.08
N GLU A 223 23.90 -12.13 3.24
CA GLU A 223 23.64 -13.29 2.38
C GLU A 223 22.24 -13.86 2.64
N ASP A 224 21.70 -14.55 1.63
CA ASP A 224 20.43 -15.25 1.77
C ASP A 224 20.58 -16.40 2.78
N LEU A 225 19.66 -16.45 3.74
CA LEU A 225 19.57 -17.51 4.72
C LEU A 225 18.74 -18.67 4.14
N ILE A 226 19.42 -19.73 3.75
CA ILE A 226 18.76 -20.94 3.23
C ILE A 226 18.65 -21.96 4.35
N ASP A 227 17.43 -22.42 4.62
CA ASP A 227 17.20 -23.52 5.55
C ASP A 227 17.87 -24.80 5.02
N PRO A 228 18.84 -25.38 5.73
CA PRO A 228 19.58 -26.56 5.25
C PRO A 228 18.71 -27.83 5.18
N GLN A 229 17.56 -27.85 5.85
CA GLN A 229 16.66 -29.00 5.87
C GLN A 229 15.63 -28.97 4.75
N THR A 230 15.09 -27.77 4.47
CA THR A 230 13.99 -27.60 3.51
C THR A 230 14.46 -27.00 2.19
N GLY A 231 15.64 -26.34 2.15
CA GLY A 231 16.10 -25.57 1.01
C GLY A 231 15.32 -24.24 0.83
N GLU A 232 14.47 -23.89 1.78
CA GLU A 232 13.67 -22.67 1.74
C GLU A 232 14.55 -21.45 2.04
N ASN A 233 14.35 -20.37 1.27
CA ASN A 233 14.98 -19.09 1.55
C ASN A 233 14.19 -18.39 2.68
N LEU A 234 14.81 -18.25 3.86
CA LEU A 234 14.26 -17.65 5.06
C LEU A 234 14.44 -16.12 5.08
N GLY A 235 14.98 -15.54 4.01
CA GLY A 235 15.31 -14.10 3.90
C GLY A 235 16.81 -13.87 3.88
N SER A 236 17.26 -12.63 4.09
CA SER A 236 18.68 -12.27 4.15
C SER A 236 19.13 -12.00 5.58
N ALA A 237 20.42 -12.26 5.86
CA ALA A 237 21.07 -11.96 7.13
C ALA A 237 21.34 -10.45 7.26
N GLU A 238 20.27 -9.66 7.41
CA GLU A 238 20.36 -8.20 7.52
C GLU A 238 20.89 -7.79 8.92
N MET A 239 21.89 -6.88 8.96
CA MET A 239 22.39 -6.31 10.20
C MET A 239 22.01 -4.84 10.31
N GLU A 240 21.50 -4.41 11.49
CA GLU A 240 21.21 -2.99 11.73
C GLU A 240 22.51 -2.18 11.74
N ALA A 241 22.64 -1.25 10.77
CA ALA A 241 23.78 -0.37 10.61
C ALA A 241 23.54 1.03 11.17
N GLY A 242 22.27 1.42 11.33
CA GLY A 242 21.96 2.73 11.87
C GLY A 242 20.52 3.15 11.76
N VAL A 243 20.28 4.43 12.08
CA VAL A 243 18.96 5.08 12.00
C VAL A 243 19.09 6.38 11.22
N ALA A 244 18.21 6.59 10.25
CA ALA A 244 18.20 7.79 9.42
C ALA A 244 16.84 8.47 9.44
N LYS A 245 16.83 9.80 9.37
CA LYS A 245 15.63 10.65 9.36
C LYS A 245 15.48 11.35 8.03
N VAL A 246 14.29 11.38 7.49
CA VAL A 246 13.97 12.07 6.23
C VAL A 246 14.14 13.58 6.40
N VAL A 247 15.06 14.14 5.63
CA VAL A 247 15.30 15.60 5.57
C VAL A 247 14.52 16.23 4.44
N ARG A 248 14.51 15.60 3.26
CA ARG A 248 13.84 16.15 2.07
C ARG A 248 13.36 15.05 1.15
N VAL A 249 12.12 15.17 0.68
CA VAL A 249 11.55 14.30 -0.34
C VAL A 249 11.52 15.06 -1.67
N ASN A 250 12.17 14.51 -2.68
CA ASN A 250 12.19 15.02 -4.06
C ASN A 250 11.29 14.11 -4.95
N PRO A 251 11.01 14.48 -6.20
CA PRO A 251 10.14 13.70 -7.07
C PRO A 251 10.53 12.22 -7.27
N LYS A 252 11.83 11.90 -7.33
CA LYS A 252 12.33 10.53 -7.59
C LYS A 252 13.27 9.99 -6.51
N VAL A 253 13.79 10.85 -5.63
CA VAL A 253 14.83 10.52 -4.66
C VAL A 253 14.51 11.20 -3.34
N THR A 254 14.68 10.51 -2.23
CA THR A 254 14.57 11.09 -0.88
C THR A 254 15.96 11.18 -0.25
N ILE A 255 16.18 12.28 0.46
CA ILE A 255 17.39 12.55 1.20
C ILE A 255 17.12 12.32 2.68
N LEU A 256 17.90 11.46 3.31
CA LEU A 256 17.86 11.21 4.74
C LEU A 256 19.19 11.66 5.37
N GLU A 257 19.13 11.94 6.66
CA GLU A 257 20.29 12.20 7.50
C GLU A 257 20.42 11.10 8.55
N LEU A 258 21.61 10.51 8.62
CA LEU A 258 21.95 9.49 9.61
C LEU A 258 21.96 10.13 11.01
N THR A 259 21.11 9.64 11.89
CA THR A 259 20.98 10.09 13.28
C THR A 259 21.67 9.18 14.26
N LYS A 260 21.88 7.90 13.90
CA LYS A 260 22.60 6.88 14.69
C LYS A 260 23.32 5.93 13.72
N GLY A 261 24.51 5.50 14.05
CA GLY A 261 25.38 4.62 13.25
C GLY A 261 26.62 5.37 12.71
N GLU A 262 27.54 4.62 12.15
CA GLU A 262 28.81 5.13 11.59
C GLU A 262 28.61 5.52 10.12
N PRO A 263 28.84 6.80 9.73
CA PRO A 263 28.61 7.24 8.35
C PRO A 263 29.45 6.48 7.31
N ASP A 264 30.67 6.11 7.66
CA ASP A 264 31.59 5.46 6.74
C ASP A 264 31.31 3.97 6.53
N SER A 265 30.47 3.37 7.40
CA SER A 265 30.04 1.97 7.25
C SER A 265 28.85 1.81 6.33
N ILE A 266 28.11 2.90 6.02
CA ILE A 266 26.90 2.82 5.20
C ILE A 266 27.24 3.13 3.74
N GLY A 267 26.97 2.15 2.89
CA GLY A 267 27.24 2.20 1.46
C GLY A 267 26.00 2.15 0.57
N GLN A 268 26.26 2.17 -0.73
CA GLN A 268 25.26 1.87 -1.74
C GLN A 268 24.75 0.43 -1.57
N GLY A 269 23.46 0.20 -1.76
CA GLY A 269 22.84 -1.11 -1.61
C GLY A 269 22.23 -1.37 -0.23
N PHE A 270 22.57 -0.58 0.79
CA PHE A 270 21.96 -0.68 2.11
C PHE A 270 20.44 -0.49 2.01
N ILE A 271 19.68 -1.22 2.84
CA ILE A 271 18.23 -1.29 2.82
C ILE A 271 17.66 -0.47 3.97
N LEU A 272 16.60 0.29 3.71
CA LEU A 272 15.87 1.01 4.75
C LEU A 272 14.51 0.36 5.02
N ARG A 273 14.18 0.22 6.30
CA ARG A 273 12.90 -0.30 6.75
C ARG A 273 12.22 0.68 7.71
N ARG A 274 10.89 0.77 7.64
CA ARG A 274 10.12 1.51 8.63
C ARG A 274 10.19 0.78 9.97
N PRO A 275 10.37 1.50 11.10
CA PRO A 275 10.34 0.87 12.42
C PRO A 275 8.97 0.21 12.64
N VAL A 276 8.97 -1.04 13.09
CA VAL A 276 7.75 -1.75 13.49
C VAL A 276 7.25 -1.12 14.79
N LYS A 277 6.00 -0.61 14.79
CA LYS A 277 5.33 -0.05 15.97
C LYS A 277 4.45 -1.09 16.64
#